data_8e20365ceb39599a6ccb6a1210403264
#
_entry.id   8e20365ceb39599a6ccb6a1210403264
#
_cell.length_a   1.000
_cell.length_b   1.000
_cell.length_c   1.000
_cell.angle_alpha   90.00
_cell.angle_beta   90.00
_cell.angle_gamma   90.00
#
_symmetry.space_group_name_H-M   'P 1'
#
loop_
_entity.id
_entity.type
_entity.pdbx_description
1 polymer ?
#
loop_
_entity_poly.entity_id
_entity_poly.type
_entity_poly.pdbx_seq_one_letter_code
_entity_poly.pdbx_strand_id
1 'polypeptide(L)'
;MKAQSGKNLDPVRFGKILLSRFLELPLRRFDSFVKKLEAVPDLRSLDGILSREVIEGSRLSPSLPREIRTFGEIVTGDGLPDILWHSPSFVREYRMDDAAIGRMLAEEGSRGNLGRIVRQLRLVNSRNRLTHHVVQYVLRAQAVYLDSGDPLRLRPLPPVRIAEKLPFNPWFPDGIDSSRISRILRDFPLIFPEGNVRALSDLCPNFRTICCHFVNAVIKSEKSLILKGVTEEPFSDDEVVRQLEELGVRISRRTVAHIRRTLGIPARTDRAEKRTYHEATEDFSPPLVLTSRTVRELVPDKAGVYEIRSFLPGAPEGVIYIGSAGNLRKRLTYHLYATHGNPLLRKRIEEGARVLYRMVKEDWRKTERDIYRAFLATYGKPPECNRVSP
;
A
#
# COMPACT_ATOMS: atom_id res chain seq x y z
N MET A 1 -15.43 13.79 -52.97
CA MET A 1 -15.67 12.64 -52.06
C MET A 1 -14.32 12.15 -51.55
N LYS A 2 -13.93 12.50 -50.34
CA LYS A 2 -12.70 11.96 -49.70
C LYS A 2 -13.14 10.73 -48.88
N ALA A 3 -12.68 9.55 -49.35
CA ALA A 3 -12.85 8.31 -48.60
C ALA A 3 -12.14 8.44 -47.23
N GLN A 4 -12.89 8.36 -46.14
CA GLN A 4 -12.36 8.19 -44.81
C GLN A 4 -11.75 6.78 -44.74
N SER A 5 -10.42 6.70 -44.81
CA SER A 5 -9.68 5.48 -44.51
C SER A 5 -9.88 5.16 -43.02
N GLY A 6 -10.78 4.27 -42.71
CA GLY A 6 -10.91 3.66 -41.41
C GLY A 6 -9.56 3.00 -41.08
N LYS A 7 -8.81 3.56 -40.15
CA LYS A 7 -7.61 2.93 -39.60
C LYS A 7 -8.03 1.64 -38.91
N ASN A 8 -7.93 0.52 -39.64
CA ASN A 8 -8.01 -0.80 -39.06
C ASN A 8 -6.91 -0.88 -37.99
N LEU A 9 -7.30 -0.82 -36.72
CA LEU A 9 -6.39 -1.04 -35.60
C LEU A 9 -5.84 -2.47 -35.73
N ASP A 10 -4.51 -2.59 -35.74
CA ASP A 10 -3.82 -3.87 -35.65
C ASP A 10 -4.43 -4.72 -34.51
N PRO A 11 -4.84 -5.97 -34.79
CA PRO A 11 -5.49 -6.86 -33.80
C PRO A 11 -4.70 -6.97 -32.47
N VAL A 12 -3.37 -6.97 -32.54
CA VAL A 12 -2.49 -7.01 -31.36
C VAL A 12 -2.62 -5.71 -30.57
N ARG A 13 -2.66 -4.57 -31.26
CA ARG A 13 -2.82 -3.25 -30.63
C ARG A 13 -4.19 -3.09 -29.98
N PHE A 14 -5.22 -3.61 -30.61
CA PHE A 14 -6.57 -3.64 -30.07
C PHE A 14 -6.66 -4.53 -28.83
N GLY A 15 -6.03 -5.71 -28.86
CA GLY A 15 -5.93 -6.62 -27.72
C GLY A 15 -5.21 -5.98 -26.52
N LYS A 16 -4.10 -5.27 -26.77
CA LYS A 16 -3.37 -4.51 -25.72
C LYS A 16 -4.25 -3.45 -25.05
N ILE A 17 -5.07 -2.73 -25.81
CA ILE A 17 -5.98 -1.71 -25.29
C ILE A 17 -7.09 -2.36 -24.45
N LEU A 18 -7.68 -3.43 -24.94
CA LEU A 18 -8.73 -4.15 -24.21
C LEU A 18 -8.21 -4.71 -22.88
N LEU A 19 -7.08 -5.39 -22.89
CA LEU A 19 -6.50 -5.95 -21.68
C LEU A 19 -6.10 -4.83 -20.70
N SER A 20 -5.56 -3.72 -21.18
CA SER A 20 -5.22 -2.57 -20.34
C SER A 20 -6.44 -2.02 -19.58
N ARG A 21 -7.56 -1.82 -20.28
CA ARG A 21 -8.82 -1.40 -19.65
C ARG A 21 -9.39 -2.47 -18.72
N PHE A 22 -9.18 -3.73 -19.05
CA PHE A 22 -9.64 -4.84 -18.24
C PHE A 22 -8.83 -5.00 -16.95
N LEU A 23 -7.52 -4.70 -16.98
CA LEU A 23 -6.65 -4.63 -15.80
C LEU A 23 -7.07 -3.52 -14.84
N GLU A 24 -7.60 -2.42 -15.35
CA GLU A 24 -8.05 -1.25 -14.58
C GLU A 24 -9.48 -1.40 -14.01
N LEU A 25 -10.16 -2.51 -14.25
CA LEU A 25 -11.50 -2.73 -13.68
C LEU A 25 -11.42 -2.79 -12.14
N PRO A 26 -12.26 -2.00 -11.43
CA PRO A 26 -12.33 -2.08 -9.98
C PRO A 26 -12.68 -3.49 -9.51
N LEU A 27 -12.11 -3.88 -8.36
CA LEU A 27 -12.22 -5.21 -7.77
C LEU A 27 -13.64 -5.79 -7.79
N ARG A 28 -14.64 -5.04 -7.30
CA ARG A 28 -16.05 -5.51 -7.27
C ARG A 28 -16.64 -5.67 -8.66
N ARG A 29 -16.28 -4.79 -9.59
CA ARG A 29 -16.76 -4.88 -10.99
C ARG A 29 -16.16 -6.08 -11.68
N PHE A 30 -14.91 -6.37 -11.43
CA PHE A 30 -14.26 -7.55 -11.99
C PHE A 30 -14.85 -8.86 -11.44
N ASP A 31 -15.03 -8.97 -10.13
CA ASP A 31 -15.67 -10.13 -9.50
C ASP A 31 -17.10 -10.36 -10.06
N SER A 32 -17.89 -9.29 -10.12
CA SER A 32 -19.23 -9.35 -10.73
C SER A 32 -19.19 -9.73 -12.22
N PHE A 33 -18.19 -9.26 -12.96
CA PHE A 33 -18.00 -9.59 -14.37
C PHE A 33 -17.73 -11.07 -14.54
N VAL A 34 -16.80 -11.65 -13.78
CA VAL A 34 -16.47 -13.09 -13.85
C VAL A 34 -17.71 -13.91 -13.49
N LYS A 35 -18.41 -13.60 -12.41
CA LYS A 35 -19.63 -14.30 -12.00
C LYS A 35 -20.73 -14.24 -13.06
N LYS A 36 -20.93 -13.08 -13.69
CA LYS A 36 -21.88 -12.92 -14.79
C LYS A 36 -21.46 -13.72 -16.02
N LEU A 37 -20.17 -13.72 -16.36
CA LEU A 37 -19.62 -14.49 -17.46
C LEU A 37 -19.85 -15.99 -17.24
N GLU A 38 -19.63 -16.50 -16.04
CA GLU A 38 -19.85 -17.90 -15.67
C GLU A 38 -21.35 -18.30 -15.66
N ALA A 39 -22.26 -17.33 -15.52
CA ALA A 39 -23.71 -17.56 -15.54
C ALA A 39 -24.34 -17.49 -16.94
N VAL A 40 -23.56 -17.17 -17.99
CA VAL A 40 -24.08 -17.10 -19.36
C VAL A 40 -24.50 -18.49 -19.83
N PRO A 41 -25.76 -18.69 -20.33
CA PRO A 41 -26.23 -20.01 -20.78
C PRO A 41 -25.36 -20.63 -21.88
N ASP A 42 -24.85 -19.80 -22.81
CA ASP A 42 -24.01 -20.22 -23.92
C ASP A 42 -22.68 -20.87 -23.47
N LEU A 43 -22.27 -20.68 -22.21
CA LEU A 43 -21.12 -21.39 -21.69
C LEU A 43 -21.32 -22.92 -21.58
N ARG A 44 -22.57 -23.37 -21.51
CA ARG A 44 -22.91 -24.80 -21.47
C ARG A 44 -22.56 -25.49 -22.79
N SER A 45 -22.55 -24.75 -23.90
CA SER A 45 -22.12 -25.31 -25.20
C SER A 45 -20.63 -25.66 -25.24
N LEU A 46 -19.87 -25.17 -24.25
CA LEU A 46 -18.44 -25.47 -24.09
C LEU A 46 -18.17 -26.58 -23.07
N ASP A 47 -19.21 -27.23 -22.50
CA ASP A 47 -19.04 -28.34 -21.56
C ASP A 47 -18.26 -29.49 -22.26
N GLY A 48 -17.23 -29.98 -21.57
CA GLY A 48 -16.26 -30.96 -22.08
C GLY A 48 -15.07 -30.37 -22.88
N ILE A 49 -15.14 -29.08 -23.29
CA ILE A 49 -14.06 -28.37 -24.01
C ILE A 49 -13.43 -27.32 -23.12
N LEU A 50 -14.18 -26.84 -22.10
CA LEU A 50 -13.79 -25.82 -21.16
C LEU A 50 -13.73 -26.39 -19.74
N SER A 51 -12.56 -26.36 -19.09
CA SER A 51 -12.46 -26.60 -17.66
C SER A 51 -12.29 -25.27 -16.89
N ARG A 52 -12.85 -25.25 -15.66
CA ARG A 52 -12.79 -24.12 -14.74
C ARG A 52 -11.91 -24.48 -13.58
N GLU A 53 -10.73 -23.91 -13.55
CA GLU A 53 -9.73 -24.20 -12.55
C GLU A 53 -9.37 -22.93 -11.77
N VAL A 54 -8.47 -23.05 -10.81
CA VAL A 54 -7.74 -21.93 -10.20
C VAL A 54 -6.29 -22.03 -10.62
N ILE A 55 -5.62 -20.88 -10.71
CA ILE A 55 -4.19 -20.84 -11.03
C ILE A 55 -3.44 -21.71 -10.03
N GLU A 56 -2.58 -22.57 -10.54
CA GLU A 56 -1.77 -23.48 -9.72
C GLU A 56 -1.02 -22.77 -8.61
N GLY A 57 -1.04 -23.34 -7.40
CA GLY A 57 -0.45 -22.73 -6.20
C GLY A 57 -1.31 -21.63 -5.55
N SER A 58 -2.46 -21.25 -6.14
CA SER A 58 -3.36 -20.28 -5.49
C SER A 58 -4.17 -20.93 -4.38
N ARG A 59 -4.31 -20.21 -3.25
CA ARG A 59 -5.09 -20.64 -2.09
C ARG A 59 -6.26 -19.68 -1.87
N LEU A 60 -7.45 -20.24 -1.65
CA LEU A 60 -8.62 -19.46 -1.30
C LEU A 60 -8.74 -19.33 0.22
N SER A 61 -9.28 -18.20 0.68
CA SER A 61 -9.61 -18.03 2.09
C SER A 61 -10.67 -19.06 2.51
N PRO A 62 -10.50 -19.72 3.66
CA PRO A 62 -11.48 -20.70 4.19
C PRO A 62 -12.86 -20.09 4.40
N SER A 63 -12.92 -18.83 4.77
CA SER A 63 -14.17 -18.06 4.93
C SER A 63 -14.16 -16.89 3.93
N LEU A 64 -14.89 -17.07 2.82
CA LEU A 64 -15.05 -16.00 1.85
C LEU A 64 -15.88 -14.85 2.44
N PRO A 65 -15.41 -13.59 2.37
CA PRO A 65 -16.14 -12.46 2.90
C PRO A 65 -17.45 -12.25 2.13
N ARG A 66 -18.53 -11.91 2.83
CA ARG A 66 -19.83 -11.57 2.20
C ARG A 66 -19.70 -10.37 1.26
N GLU A 67 -18.89 -9.40 1.64
CA GLU A 67 -18.59 -8.21 0.85
C GLU A 67 -17.10 -8.16 0.52
N ILE A 68 -16.77 -8.20 -0.77
CA ILE A 68 -15.39 -8.17 -1.23
C ILE A 68 -14.87 -6.72 -1.19
N ARG A 69 -13.93 -6.46 -0.28
CA ARG A 69 -13.25 -5.16 -0.13
C ARG A 69 -11.76 -5.22 -0.45
N THR A 70 -11.19 -6.43 -0.42
CA THR A 70 -9.78 -6.71 -0.66
C THR A 70 -9.64 -7.92 -1.58
N PHE A 71 -8.51 -8.05 -2.27
CA PHE A 71 -8.22 -9.22 -3.10
C PHE A 71 -7.95 -10.47 -2.27
N GLY A 72 -7.37 -10.30 -1.09
CA GLY A 72 -7.00 -11.38 -0.21
C GLY A 72 -6.29 -10.90 1.04
N GLU A 73 -5.74 -11.85 1.76
CA GLU A 73 -4.97 -11.67 2.99
C GLU A 73 -3.58 -12.27 2.81
N ILE A 74 -2.54 -11.50 3.17
CA ILE A 74 -1.16 -11.99 3.18
C ILE A 74 -0.97 -12.85 4.42
N VAL A 75 -0.53 -14.08 4.21
CA VAL A 75 -0.19 -15.02 5.29
C VAL A 75 1.31 -15.30 5.28
N THR A 76 1.89 -15.25 6.47
CA THR A 76 3.27 -15.64 6.76
C THR A 76 3.28 -16.87 7.63
N GLY A 77 4.30 -17.70 7.54
CA GLY A 77 4.43 -18.96 8.29
C GLY A 77 5.78 -19.60 7.98
N ASP A 78 5.90 -20.93 8.15
CA ASP A 78 7.15 -21.67 7.99
C ASP A 78 7.71 -21.72 6.54
N GLY A 79 7.19 -20.91 5.66
CA GLY A 79 7.57 -20.85 4.24
C GLY A 79 7.65 -19.43 3.68
N LEU A 80 7.57 -19.34 2.35
CA LEU A 80 7.47 -18.04 1.70
C LEU A 80 6.09 -17.42 1.96
N PRO A 81 6.00 -16.09 2.11
CA PRO A 81 4.72 -15.40 2.20
C PRO A 81 3.81 -15.74 1.02
N ASP A 82 2.55 -15.97 1.30
CA ASP A 82 1.52 -16.30 0.31
C ASP A 82 0.27 -15.43 0.52
N ILE A 83 -0.71 -15.58 -0.36
CA ILE A 83 -1.98 -14.87 -0.30
C ILE A 83 -3.15 -15.84 -0.26
N LEU A 84 -4.05 -15.65 0.70
CA LEU A 84 -5.36 -16.28 0.73
C LEU A 84 -6.36 -15.37 0.00
N TRP A 85 -6.81 -15.80 -1.16
CA TRP A 85 -7.68 -15.01 -2.03
C TRP A 85 -9.13 -14.99 -1.53
N HIS A 86 -9.76 -13.83 -1.56
CA HIS A 86 -11.13 -13.61 -1.09
C HIS A 86 -12.21 -13.94 -2.13
N SER A 87 -11.84 -14.23 -3.35
CA SER A 87 -12.77 -14.72 -4.37
C SER A 87 -12.06 -15.62 -5.38
N PRO A 88 -12.70 -16.72 -5.78
CA PRO A 88 -12.21 -17.53 -6.89
C PRO A 88 -12.06 -16.72 -8.19
N SER A 89 -12.86 -15.68 -8.40
CA SER A 89 -12.79 -14.83 -9.59
C SER A 89 -11.40 -14.22 -9.81
N PHE A 90 -10.61 -14.00 -8.76
CA PHE A 90 -9.28 -13.36 -8.85
C PHE A 90 -8.18 -14.32 -9.29
N VAL A 91 -8.42 -15.62 -9.17
CA VAL A 91 -7.49 -16.70 -9.53
C VAL A 91 -8.11 -17.71 -10.48
N ARG A 92 -9.27 -17.39 -11.06
CA ARG A 92 -9.95 -18.24 -12.03
C ARG A 92 -9.07 -18.41 -13.26
N GLU A 93 -8.92 -19.64 -13.70
CA GLU A 93 -8.29 -20.02 -14.94
C GLU A 93 -9.22 -20.90 -15.77
N TYR A 94 -9.41 -20.54 -17.02
CA TYR A 94 -10.19 -21.30 -17.99
C TYR A 94 -9.24 -22.03 -18.92
N ARG A 95 -9.18 -23.36 -18.83
CA ARG A 95 -8.46 -24.17 -19.81
C ARG A 95 -9.41 -24.54 -20.92
N MET A 96 -8.98 -24.33 -22.14
CA MET A 96 -9.80 -24.50 -23.34
C MET A 96 -9.05 -25.34 -24.36
N ASP A 97 -9.76 -26.29 -25.02
CA ASP A 97 -9.23 -26.93 -26.20
C ASP A 97 -9.35 -25.96 -27.39
N ASP A 98 -8.25 -25.30 -27.74
CA ASP A 98 -8.22 -24.31 -28.81
C ASP A 98 -8.60 -24.89 -30.18
N ALA A 99 -8.32 -26.18 -30.43
CA ALA A 99 -8.69 -26.84 -31.70
C ALA A 99 -10.21 -27.08 -31.76
N ALA A 100 -10.82 -27.55 -30.67
CA ALA A 100 -12.26 -27.73 -30.58
C ALA A 100 -13.01 -26.39 -30.67
N ILE A 101 -12.54 -25.37 -29.99
CA ILE A 101 -13.11 -24.01 -30.06
C ILE A 101 -13.00 -23.46 -31.51
N GLY A 102 -11.86 -23.67 -32.16
CA GLY A 102 -11.68 -23.24 -33.55
C GLY A 102 -12.73 -23.83 -34.47
N ARG A 103 -13.03 -25.13 -34.35
CA ARG A 103 -14.11 -25.81 -35.13
C ARG A 103 -15.48 -25.21 -34.83
N MET A 104 -15.83 -25.05 -33.55
CA MET A 104 -17.12 -24.47 -33.16
C MET A 104 -17.31 -23.03 -33.66
N LEU A 105 -16.28 -22.21 -33.63
CA LEU A 105 -16.32 -20.84 -34.16
C LEU A 105 -16.50 -20.80 -35.66
N ALA A 106 -15.95 -21.77 -36.37
CA ALA A 106 -16.15 -21.91 -37.84
C ALA A 106 -17.59 -22.32 -38.17
N GLU A 107 -18.18 -23.19 -37.38
CA GLU A 107 -19.57 -23.66 -37.54
C GLU A 107 -20.59 -22.58 -37.17
N GLU A 108 -20.38 -21.80 -36.10
CA GLU A 108 -21.30 -20.77 -35.63
C GLU A 108 -21.39 -19.56 -36.56
N GLY A 109 -20.34 -19.31 -37.34
CA GLY A 109 -20.25 -18.18 -38.27
C GLY A 109 -20.15 -16.80 -37.53
N SER A 110 -20.28 -15.72 -38.34
CA SER A 110 -20.02 -14.35 -37.88
C SER A 110 -21.07 -13.77 -36.90
N ARG A 111 -22.20 -14.41 -36.70
CA ARG A 111 -23.33 -13.90 -35.91
C ARG A 111 -23.40 -14.46 -34.47
N GLY A 112 -22.58 -15.44 -34.16
CA GLY A 112 -22.61 -16.10 -32.87
C GLY A 112 -21.99 -15.30 -31.74
N ASN A 113 -22.40 -15.65 -30.52
CA ASN A 113 -21.95 -15.02 -29.26
C ASN A 113 -20.67 -15.68 -28.72
N LEU A 114 -20.35 -16.88 -29.20
CA LEU A 114 -19.27 -17.73 -28.71
C LEU A 114 -17.90 -17.05 -28.81
N GLY A 115 -17.58 -16.43 -29.93
CA GLY A 115 -16.33 -15.73 -30.14
C GLY A 115 -16.11 -14.55 -29.16
N ARG A 116 -17.21 -13.92 -28.73
CA ARG A 116 -17.14 -12.87 -27.67
C ARG A 116 -16.86 -13.50 -26.33
N ILE A 117 -17.52 -14.58 -25.96
CA ILE A 117 -17.35 -15.30 -24.72
C ILE A 117 -15.91 -15.82 -24.58
N VAL A 118 -15.40 -16.52 -25.60
CA VAL A 118 -14.02 -17.03 -25.62
C VAL A 118 -13.00 -15.91 -25.43
N ARG A 119 -13.20 -14.77 -26.09
CA ARG A 119 -12.32 -13.58 -25.86
C ARG A 119 -12.37 -13.08 -24.42
N GLN A 120 -13.55 -13.06 -23.80
CA GLN A 120 -13.70 -12.63 -22.41
C GLN A 120 -13.02 -13.62 -21.44
N LEU A 121 -13.15 -14.92 -21.66
CA LEU A 121 -12.45 -15.95 -20.87
C LEU A 121 -10.93 -15.80 -20.98
N ARG A 122 -10.40 -15.58 -22.19
CA ARG A 122 -8.97 -15.32 -22.40
C ARG A 122 -8.49 -14.03 -21.72
N LEU A 123 -9.30 -12.98 -21.68
CA LEU A 123 -8.99 -11.74 -20.95
C LEU A 123 -8.95 -11.99 -19.45
N VAL A 124 -9.87 -12.77 -18.87
CA VAL A 124 -9.84 -13.17 -17.47
C VAL A 124 -8.56 -13.92 -17.15
N ASN A 125 -8.22 -14.96 -17.95
CA ASN A 125 -6.97 -15.69 -17.77
C ASN A 125 -5.75 -14.78 -17.78
N SER A 126 -5.65 -13.90 -18.77
CA SER A 126 -4.50 -13.01 -18.91
C SER A 126 -4.36 -12.05 -17.73
N ARG A 127 -5.49 -11.49 -17.26
CA ARG A 127 -5.49 -10.63 -16.06
C ARG A 127 -5.08 -11.41 -14.82
N ASN A 128 -5.72 -12.54 -14.57
CA ASN A 128 -5.49 -13.32 -13.35
C ASN A 128 -4.06 -13.86 -13.28
N ARG A 129 -3.53 -14.42 -14.37
CA ARG A 129 -2.13 -14.84 -14.45
C ARG A 129 -1.17 -13.69 -14.19
N LEU A 130 -1.40 -12.53 -14.83
CA LEU A 130 -0.55 -11.36 -14.65
C LEU A 130 -0.57 -10.87 -13.19
N THR A 131 -1.77 -10.68 -12.62
CA THR A 131 -1.89 -10.22 -11.23
C THR A 131 -1.32 -11.22 -10.26
N HIS A 132 -1.54 -12.52 -10.47
CA HIS A 132 -0.94 -13.59 -9.66
C HIS A 132 0.59 -13.52 -9.68
N HIS A 133 1.22 -13.42 -10.86
CA HIS A 133 2.67 -13.32 -10.98
C HIS A 133 3.22 -12.04 -10.31
N VAL A 134 2.55 -10.89 -10.49
CA VAL A 134 2.93 -9.64 -9.81
C VAL A 134 2.90 -9.80 -8.30
N VAL A 135 1.80 -10.32 -7.76
CA VAL A 135 1.64 -10.53 -6.30
C VAL A 135 2.71 -11.48 -5.78
N GLN A 136 2.84 -12.65 -6.38
CA GLN A 136 3.84 -13.65 -5.96
C GLN A 136 5.27 -13.10 -6.01
N TYR A 137 5.61 -12.35 -7.06
CA TYR A 137 6.93 -11.72 -7.15
C TYR A 137 7.16 -10.70 -6.03
N VAL A 138 6.18 -9.83 -5.76
CA VAL A 138 6.27 -8.83 -4.69
C VAL A 138 6.39 -9.49 -3.32
N LEU A 139 5.55 -10.47 -3.01
CA LEU A 139 5.58 -11.18 -1.73
C LEU A 139 6.94 -11.87 -1.50
N ARG A 140 7.45 -12.58 -2.50
CA ARG A 140 8.78 -13.22 -2.42
C ARG A 140 9.91 -12.22 -2.24
N ALA A 141 9.86 -11.09 -2.96
CA ALA A 141 10.88 -10.04 -2.85
C ALA A 141 10.91 -9.39 -1.46
N GLN A 142 9.76 -9.35 -0.77
CA GLN A 142 9.59 -8.75 0.54
C GLN A 142 9.41 -9.77 1.68
N ALA A 143 9.75 -11.04 1.44
CA ALA A 143 9.52 -12.12 2.40
C ALA A 143 10.11 -11.83 3.77
N VAL A 144 11.36 -11.36 3.83
CA VAL A 144 12.04 -11.05 5.10
C VAL A 144 11.35 -9.92 5.87
N TYR A 145 10.83 -8.91 5.16
CA TYR A 145 10.06 -7.84 5.76
C TYR A 145 8.71 -8.35 6.31
N LEU A 146 8.00 -9.13 5.51
CA LEU A 146 6.68 -9.65 5.88
C LEU A 146 6.74 -10.62 7.06
N ASP A 147 7.82 -11.40 7.18
CA ASP A 147 8.04 -12.34 8.27
C ASP A 147 8.44 -11.62 9.57
N SER A 148 9.40 -10.70 9.48
CA SER A 148 9.96 -10.01 10.67
C SER A 148 9.13 -8.83 11.15
N GLY A 149 8.29 -8.22 10.30
CA GLY A 149 7.65 -6.93 10.55
C GLY A 149 8.62 -5.75 10.66
N ASP A 150 9.94 -6.00 10.48
CA ASP A 150 10.98 -4.98 10.63
C ASP A 150 11.05 -4.09 9.37
N PRO A 151 10.69 -2.81 9.49
CA PRO A 151 10.75 -1.88 8.36
C PRO A 151 12.13 -1.73 7.72
N LEU A 152 13.21 -2.03 8.45
CA LEU A 152 14.58 -1.99 7.93
C LEU A 152 14.89 -3.15 6.97
N ARG A 153 14.03 -4.17 6.92
CA ARG A 153 14.11 -5.31 5.99
C ARG A 153 13.39 -5.06 4.67
N LEU A 154 12.61 -3.97 4.57
CA LEU A 154 11.90 -3.60 3.34
C LEU A 154 12.90 -3.26 2.23
N ARG A 155 12.78 -3.93 1.08
CA ARG A 155 13.68 -3.76 -0.06
C ARG A 155 13.10 -2.82 -1.12
N PRO A 156 13.96 -2.04 -1.83
CA PRO A 156 13.48 -1.23 -2.95
C PRO A 156 12.97 -2.15 -4.08
N LEU A 157 11.72 -1.96 -4.44
CA LEU A 157 11.07 -2.74 -5.49
C LEU A 157 10.26 -1.82 -6.43
N PRO A 158 10.94 -1.01 -7.25
CA PRO A 158 10.26 -0.11 -8.17
C PRO A 158 9.52 -0.91 -9.26
N PRO A 159 8.39 -0.40 -9.78
CA PRO A 159 7.57 -1.07 -10.81
C PRO A 159 8.34 -1.51 -12.04
N VAL A 160 9.41 -0.82 -12.42
CA VAL A 160 10.30 -1.18 -13.54
C VAL A 160 10.93 -2.56 -13.30
N ARG A 161 11.48 -2.80 -12.10
CA ARG A 161 12.06 -4.11 -11.76
C ARG A 161 11.05 -5.24 -11.76
N ILE A 162 9.81 -4.95 -11.38
CA ILE A 162 8.73 -5.94 -11.45
C ILE A 162 8.46 -6.27 -12.91
N ALA A 163 8.31 -5.24 -13.77
CA ALA A 163 8.04 -5.41 -15.20
C ALA A 163 9.10 -6.28 -15.90
N GLU A 164 10.38 -6.09 -15.57
CA GLU A 164 11.52 -6.85 -16.13
C GLU A 164 11.53 -8.33 -15.75
N LYS A 165 10.89 -8.68 -14.64
CA LYS A 165 10.89 -10.05 -14.08
C LYS A 165 9.61 -10.83 -14.34
N LEU A 166 8.62 -10.20 -14.96
CA LEU A 166 7.39 -10.88 -15.31
C LEU A 166 7.61 -11.86 -16.47
N PRO A 167 6.94 -13.02 -16.45
CA PRO A 167 7.01 -13.97 -17.55
C PRO A 167 6.40 -13.38 -18.83
N PHE A 168 6.78 -13.97 -19.96
CA PHE A 168 6.23 -13.61 -21.26
C PHE A 168 4.68 -13.61 -21.24
N ASN A 169 4.10 -12.57 -21.80
CA ASN A 169 2.65 -12.45 -21.95
C ASN A 169 2.33 -12.20 -23.44
N PRO A 170 1.49 -13.04 -24.10
CA PRO A 170 1.16 -12.86 -25.51
C PRO A 170 0.55 -11.51 -25.87
N TRP A 171 -0.14 -10.86 -24.91
CA TRP A 171 -0.72 -9.53 -25.09
C TRP A 171 0.28 -8.39 -24.95
N PHE A 172 1.44 -8.67 -24.37
CA PHE A 172 2.55 -7.74 -24.19
C PHE A 172 3.87 -8.40 -24.59
N PRO A 173 4.08 -8.70 -25.88
CA PRO A 173 5.28 -9.38 -26.36
C PRO A 173 6.55 -8.56 -26.07
N ASP A 174 6.46 -7.23 -26.07
CA ASP A 174 7.54 -6.31 -25.76
C ASP A 174 7.68 -6.03 -24.23
N GLY A 175 6.99 -6.82 -23.40
CA GLY A 175 6.91 -6.59 -21.96
C GLY A 175 5.77 -5.64 -21.55
N ILE A 176 5.50 -5.61 -20.25
CA ILE A 176 4.49 -4.73 -19.68
C ILE A 176 5.13 -3.42 -19.23
N ASP A 177 4.46 -2.31 -19.50
CA ASP A 177 4.90 -0.99 -19.08
C ASP A 177 4.85 -0.84 -17.55
N SER A 178 5.90 -0.24 -16.97
CA SER A 178 6.01 0.04 -15.53
C SER A 178 4.88 0.92 -14.99
N SER A 179 4.30 1.80 -15.83
CA SER A 179 3.14 2.63 -15.43
C SER A 179 1.88 1.78 -15.22
N ARG A 180 1.70 0.71 -15.97
CA ARG A 180 0.62 -0.26 -15.78
C ARG A 180 0.83 -1.09 -14.52
N ILE A 181 2.05 -1.54 -14.27
CA ILE A 181 2.40 -2.20 -13.00
C ILE A 181 2.09 -1.28 -11.83
N SER A 182 2.48 -0.01 -11.89
CA SER A 182 2.18 0.97 -10.84
C SER A 182 0.69 1.11 -10.55
N ARG A 183 -0.18 1.07 -11.59
CA ARG A 183 -1.64 1.11 -11.41
C ARG A 183 -2.16 -0.17 -10.77
N ILE A 184 -1.73 -1.35 -11.28
CA ILE A 184 -2.10 -2.64 -10.67
C ILE A 184 -1.75 -2.64 -9.18
N LEU A 185 -0.52 -2.27 -8.81
CA LEU A 185 -0.05 -2.27 -7.43
C LEU A 185 -0.88 -1.34 -6.52
N ARG A 186 -1.22 -0.14 -6.99
CA ARG A 186 -1.98 0.87 -6.24
C ARG A 186 -3.43 0.45 -6.02
N ASP A 187 -4.05 -0.13 -7.03
CA ASP A 187 -5.46 -0.50 -7.02
C ASP A 187 -5.67 -1.95 -6.52
N PHE A 188 -4.69 -2.50 -5.79
CA PHE A 188 -4.68 -3.86 -5.28
C PHE A 188 -4.68 -3.89 -3.74
N PRO A 189 -5.83 -3.66 -3.08
CA PRO A 189 -5.93 -3.70 -1.64
C PRO A 189 -5.83 -5.13 -1.11
N LEU A 190 -4.99 -5.32 -0.07
CA LEU A 190 -4.76 -6.57 0.65
C LEU A 190 -4.88 -6.35 2.16
N ILE A 191 -5.22 -7.40 2.90
CA ILE A 191 -5.04 -7.44 4.33
C ILE A 191 -3.61 -7.89 4.61
N PHE A 192 -2.86 -7.08 5.34
CA PHE A 192 -1.49 -7.38 5.75
C PHE A 192 -1.47 -8.22 7.03
N PRO A 193 -0.34 -8.88 7.39
CA PRO A 193 -0.26 -9.74 8.58
C PRO A 193 -0.70 -9.05 9.88
N GLU A 194 -0.54 -7.73 9.96
CA GLU A 194 -0.99 -6.92 11.11
C GLU A 194 -2.51 -6.65 11.12
N GLY A 195 -3.28 -7.22 10.16
CA GLY A 195 -4.73 -7.04 10.02
C GLY A 195 -5.15 -5.73 9.34
N ASN A 196 -4.23 -4.90 8.90
CA ASN A 196 -4.51 -3.63 8.25
C ASN A 196 -4.72 -3.80 6.75
N VAL A 197 -5.70 -3.08 6.19
CA VAL A 197 -5.90 -3.02 4.73
C VAL A 197 -4.96 -1.97 4.14
N ARG A 198 -4.09 -2.40 3.23
CA ARG A 198 -3.14 -1.54 2.52
C ARG A 198 -3.06 -1.94 1.05
N ALA A 199 -2.56 -1.05 0.20
CA ALA A 199 -2.30 -1.37 -1.20
C ALA A 199 -1.02 -2.20 -1.35
N LEU A 200 -0.98 -3.07 -2.35
CA LEU A 200 0.22 -3.85 -2.68
C LEU A 200 1.41 -2.93 -3.02
N SER A 201 1.15 -1.69 -3.48
CA SER A 201 2.17 -0.66 -3.71
C SER A 201 3.00 -0.32 -2.48
N ASP A 202 2.46 -0.53 -1.27
CA ASP A 202 3.19 -0.26 -0.02
C ASP A 202 4.38 -1.22 0.17
N LEU A 203 4.34 -2.38 -0.48
CA LEU A 203 5.46 -3.33 -0.57
C LEU A 203 6.44 -3.00 -1.70
N CYS A 204 6.20 -1.93 -2.47
CA CYS A 204 6.98 -1.58 -3.65
C CYS A 204 7.60 -0.17 -3.56
N PRO A 205 8.30 0.16 -2.43
CA PRO A 205 8.90 1.47 -2.27
C PRO A 205 10.01 1.70 -3.28
N ASN A 206 10.17 2.94 -3.71
CA ASN A 206 11.35 3.34 -4.47
C ASN A 206 12.55 3.52 -3.53
N PHE A 207 13.76 3.56 -4.12
CA PHE A 207 14.99 3.68 -3.34
C PHE A 207 15.03 4.95 -2.47
N ARG A 208 14.51 6.07 -2.96
CA ARG A 208 14.47 7.34 -2.19
C ARG A 208 13.58 7.21 -0.95
N THR A 209 12.42 6.60 -1.07
CA THR A 209 11.51 6.36 0.06
C THR A 209 12.18 5.50 1.13
N ILE A 210 12.89 4.46 0.70
CA ILE A 210 13.67 3.61 1.61
C ILE A 210 14.76 4.42 2.30
N CYS A 211 15.56 5.20 1.56
CA CYS A 211 16.59 6.03 2.16
C CYS A 211 16.02 7.00 3.21
N CYS A 212 14.87 7.64 2.93
CA CYS A 212 14.20 8.49 3.90
C CYS A 212 13.81 7.72 5.17
N HIS A 213 13.27 6.52 4.99
CA HIS A 213 12.89 5.66 6.11
C HIS A 213 14.09 5.26 6.96
N PHE A 214 15.17 4.79 6.34
CA PHE A 214 16.39 4.37 7.03
C PHE A 214 17.09 5.53 7.76
N VAL A 215 17.23 6.69 7.11
CA VAL A 215 17.79 7.89 7.75
C VAL A 215 16.98 8.25 9.01
N ASN A 216 15.65 8.24 8.90
CA ASN A 216 14.79 8.52 10.05
C ASN A 216 14.94 7.47 11.16
N ALA A 217 15.00 6.18 10.82
CA ALA A 217 15.17 5.10 11.78
C ALA A 217 16.51 5.19 12.52
N VAL A 218 17.62 5.44 11.79
CA VAL A 218 18.95 5.61 12.38
C VAL A 218 18.98 6.80 13.33
N ILE A 219 18.43 7.96 12.92
CA ILE A 219 18.40 9.15 13.80
C ILE A 219 17.50 8.91 15.01
N LYS A 220 16.39 8.19 14.87
CA LYS A 220 15.54 7.83 16.02
C LYS A 220 16.24 6.90 17.01
N SER A 221 17.11 6.02 16.56
CA SER A 221 17.84 5.11 17.43
C SER A 221 18.91 5.79 18.27
N GLU A 222 19.43 6.96 17.82
CA GLU A 222 20.55 7.66 18.51
C GLU A 222 20.24 7.96 19.97
N LYS A 223 18.97 8.31 20.30
CA LYS A 223 18.58 8.60 21.69
C LYS A 223 18.70 7.37 22.59
N SER A 224 18.23 6.21 22.12
CA SER A 224 18.38 4.96 22.86
C SER A 224 19.84 4.60 23.08
N LEU A 225 20.70 4.89 22.10
CA LEU A 225 22.13 4.66 22.19
C LEU A 225 22.82 5.62 23.17
N ILE A 226 22.40 6.89 23.20
CA ILE A 226 22.87 7.88 24.18
C ILE A 226 22.47 7.45 25.60
N LEU A 227 21.21 7.07 25.81
CA LEU A 227 20.73 6.61 27.12
C LEU A 227 21.42 5.33 27.60
N LYS A 228 21.88 4.47 26.70
CA LYS A 228 22.66 3.26 27.02
C LYS A 228 24.16 3.54 27.19
N GLY A 229 24.62 4.77 27.02
CA GLY A 229 26.05 5.13 27.09
C GLY A 229 26.89 4.59 25.92
N VAL A 230 26.26 4.18 24.81
CA VAL A 230 26.95 3.68 23.60
C VAL A 230 27.53 4.84 22.79
N THR A 231 26.86 5.99 22.82
CA THR A 231 27.32 7.25 22.20
C THR A 231 27.02 8.41 23.16
N GLU A 232 27.87 9.43 23.15
CA GLU A 232 27.71 10.61 24.03
C GLU A 232 26.87 11.70 23.39
N GLU A 233 26.81 11.74 22.06
CA GLU A 233 26.17 12.80 21.29
C GLU A 233 25.33 12.28 20.14
N PRO A 234 24.39 13.11 19.61
CA PRO A 234 23.66 12.78 18.39
C PRO A 234 24.57 12.54 17.19
N PHE A 235 24.18 11.67 16.30
CA PHE A 235 24.95 11.33 15.11
C PHE A 235 25.15 12.52 14.15
N SER A 236 26.37 12.72 13.69
CA SER A 236 26.63 13.58 12.53
C SER A 236 26.08 12.94 11.26
N ASP A 237 25.92 13.72 10.18
CA ASP A 237 25.50 13.16 8.89
C ASP A 237 26.47 12.09 8.35
N ASP A 238 27.77 12.15 8.73
CA ASP A 238 28.78 11.11 8.39
C ASP A 238 28.59 9.84 9.21
N GLU A 239 28.23 9.96 10.47
CA GLU A 239 27.91 8.81 11.32
C GLU A 239 26.63 8.12 10.87
N VAL A 240 25.62 8.89 10.43
CA VAL A 240 24.41 8.33 9.81
C VAL A 240 24.77 7.57 8.54
N VAL A 241 25.68 8.08 7.69
CA VAL A 241 26.16 7.32 6.51
C VAL A 241 26.76 5.99 6.92
N ARG A 242 27.64 5.95 7.93
CA ARG A 242 28.26 4.69 8.40
C ARG A 242 27.23 3.69 8.89
N GLN A 243 26.26 4.14 9.70
CA GLN A 243 25.18 3.29 10.18
C GLN A 243 24.31 2.74 9.02
N LEU A 244 24.07 3.55 7.98
CA LEU A 244 23.34 3.13 6.78
C LEU A 244 24.15 2.12 5.95
N GLU A 245 25.45 2.25 5.87
CA GLU A 245 26.32 1.28 5.18
C GLU A 245 26.29 -0.09 5.86
N GLU A 246 26.27 -0.15 7.19
CA GLU A 246 26.07 -1.37 7.98
C GLU A 246 24.73 -2.05 7.67
N LEU A 247 23.70 -1.25 7.37
CA LEU A 247 22.39 -1.74 6.93
C LEU A 247 22.31 -2.03 5.42
N GLY A 248 23.43 -1.92 4.69
CA GLY A 248 23.52 -2.18 3.26
C GLY A 248 23.02 -1.03 2.37
N VAL A 249 22.78 0.15 2.92
CA VAL A 249 22.30 1.35 2.19
C VAL A 249 23.47 2.30 1.98
N ARG A 250 23.95 2.40 0.74
CA ARG A 250 25.05 3.31 0.37
C ARG A 250 24.50 4.61 -0.20
N ILE A 251 24.61 5.69 0.55
CA ILE A 251 24.27 7.06 0.11
C ILE A 251 25.33 8.04 0.62
N SER A 252 25.45 9.18 -0.07
CA SER A 252 26.41 10.19 0.32
C SER A 252 25.93 11.01 1.53
N ARG A 253 26.88 11.60 2.27
CA ARG A 253 26.62 12.58 3.33
C ARG A 253 25.67 13.70 2.84
N ARG A 254 25.90 14.21 1.61
CA ARG A 254 25.04 15.23 1.02
C ARG A 254 23.58 14.76 0.88
N THR A 255 23.39 13.49 0.51
CA THR A 255 22.06 12.87 0.41
C THR A 255 21.44 12.74 1.79
N VAL A 256 22.17 12.29 2.81
CA VAL A 256 21.69 12.23 4.20
C VAL A 256 21.25 13.62 4.67
N ALA A 257 22.10 14.65 4.50
CA ALA A 257 21.77 16.02 4.87
C ALA A 257 20.52 16.56 4.15
N HIS A 258 20.34 16.20 2.87
CA HIS A 258 19.15 16.57 2.11
C HIS A 258 17.90 15.86 2.63
N ILE A 259 17.98 14.54 2.85
CA ILE A 259 16.87 13.75 3.40
C ILE A 259 16.50 14.28 4.78
N ARG A 260 17.46 14.46 5.67
CA ARG A 260 17.23 14.99 7.01
C ARG A 260 16.48 16.32 6.97
N ARG A 261 16.92 17.28 6.14
CA ARG A 261 16.22 18.56 5.95
C ARG A 261 14.81 18.38 5.39
N THR A 262 14.63 17.46 4.44
CA THR A 262 13.31 17.18 3.85
C THR A 262 12.35 16.59 4.90
N LEU A 263 12.88 15.78 5.83
CA LEU A 263 12.13 15.23 6.96
C LEU A 263 11.93 16.24 8.10
N GLY A 264 12.52 17.44 8.03
CA GLY A 264 12.46 18.45 9.07
C GLY A 264 13.30 18.13 10.31
N ILE A 265 14.23 17.17 10.19
CA ILE A 265 15.10 16.78 11.30
C ILE A 265 16.26 17.79 11.42
N PRO A 266 16.49 18.41 12.62
CA PRO A 266 17.54 19.40 12.85
C PRO A 266 18.95 18.86 12.65
N ALA A 267 19.93 19.74 12.52
CA ALA A 267 21.35 19.37 12.52
C ALA A 267 21.78 18.78 13.87
N ARG A 268 22.95 18.10 13.92
CA ARG A 268 23.50 17.50 15.15
C ARG A 268 23.52 18.47 16.30
N THR A 269 24.06 19.68 16.11
CA THR A 269 24.16 20.73 17.14
C THR A 269 22.80 21.08 17.74
N ASP A 270 21.79 21.25 16.89
CA ASP A 270 20.44 21.61 17.35
C ASP A 270 19.74 20.45 18.06
N ARG A 271 20.08 19.20 17.74
CA ARG A 271 19.57 18.01 18.42
C ARG A 271 20.23 17.80 19.80
N ALA A 272 21.50 18.18 19.94
CA ALA A 272 22.21 18.08 21.22
C ALA A 272 21.67 19.08 22.25
N GLU A 273 21.25 20.27 21.79
CA GLU A 273 20.89 21.39 22.71
C GLU A 273 19.39 21.43 23.06
N LYS A 274 18.50 20.75 22.32
CA LYS A 274 17.04 20.87 22.50
C LYS A 274 16.36 19.52 22.60
N ARG A 275 15.40 19.42 23.52
CA ARG A 275 14.47 18.27 23.54
C ARG A 275 13.69 18.24 22.24
N THR A 276 13.96 17.25 21.39
CA THR A 276 13.33 17.11 20.08
C THR A 276 11.88 16.62 20.21
N TYR A 277 11.10 16.79 19.15
CA TYR A 277 9.75 16.24 19.08
C TYR A 277 9.74 14.72 19.30
N HIS A 278 10.73 14.01 18.78
CA HIS A 278 10.90 12.56 18.97
C HIS A 278 11.01 12.19 20.46
N GLU A 279 11.78 12.95 21.22
CA GLU A 279 11.91 12.75 22.66
C GLU A 279 10.62 13.01 23.41
N ALA A 280 9.85 13.99 22.97
CA ALA A 280 8.57 14.32 23.58
C ALA A 280 7.48 13.27 23.29
N THR A 281 7.64 12.47 22.22
CA THR A 281 6.65 11.50 21.73
C THR A 281 7.11 10.03 21.78
N GLU A 282 8.23 9.75 22.44
CA GLU A 282 8.80 8.39 22.53
C GLU A 282 7.82 7.37 23.12
N ASP A 283 7.05 7.79 24.14
CA ASP A 283 6.08 6.94 24.84
C ASP A 283 4.73 6.82 24.13
N PHE A 284 4.63 7.26 22.87
CA PHE A 284 3.39 7.12 22.09
C PHE A 284 3.19 5.67 21.66
N SER A 285 1.92 5.29 21.55
CA SER A 285 1.52 3.98 21.02
C SER A 285 2.11 3.75 19.63
N PRO A 286 2.22 2.49 19.17
CA PRO A 286 2.43 2.22 17.75
C PRO A 286 1.36 2.91 16.89
N PRO A 287 1.69 3.26 15.62
CA PRO A 287 0.75 3.92 14.74
C PRO A 287 -0.43 3.02 14.38
N LEU A 288 -1.64 3.45 14.69
CA LEU A 288 -2.89 2.75 14.39
C LEU A 288 -3.60 3.44 13.21
N VAL A 289 -4.16 2.67 12.28
CA VAL A 289 -4.99 3.23 11.21
C VAL A 289 -6.23 3.88 11.82
N LEU A 290 -6.49 5.15 11.50
CA LEU A 290 -7.58 5.92 12.07
C LEU A 290 -8.92 5.56 11.42
N THR A 291 -9.55 4.51 11.93
CA THR A 291 -10.87 4.03 11.50
C THR A 291 -11.81 3.92 12.69
N SER A 292 -13.13 3.87 12.42
CA SER A 292 -14.15 3.68 13.46
C SER A 292 -13.94 2.40 14.27
N ARG A 293 -13.53 1.33 13.60
CA ARG A 293 -13.25 0.04 14.24
C ARG A 293 -12.05 0.16 15.16
N THR A 294 -10.95 0.68 14.65
CA THR A 294 -9.70 0.83 15.43
C THR A 294 -9.92 1.72 16.66
N VAL A 295 -10.61 2.85 16.48
CA VAL A 295 -10.90 3.76 17.59
C VAL A 295 -11.75 3.07 18.67
N ARG A 296 -12.78 2.31 18.28
CA ARG A 296 -13.64 1.60 19.21
C ARG A 296 -12.91 0.47 19.95
N GLU A 297 -12.10 -0.31 19.24
CA GLU A 297 -11.51 -1.55 19.75
C GLU A 297 -10.15 -1.33 20.45
N LEU A 298 -9.32 -0.41 19.95
CA LEU A 298 -7.93 -0.27 20.39
C LEU A 298 -7.62 1.03 21.13
N VAL A 299 -8.41 2.11 20.95
CA VAL A 299 -8.16 3.37 21.64
C VAL A 299 -8.83 3.35 23.01
N PRO A 300 -8.10 3.67 24.10
CA PRO A 300 -8.67 3.70 25.44
C PRO A 300 -9.66 4.86 25.64
N ASP A 301 -10.64 4.67 26.51
CA ASP A 301 -11.59 5.72 26.94
C ASP A 301 -11.03 6.55 28.12
N LYS A 302 -9.75 6.85 28.07
CA LYS A 302 -8.98 7.57 29.10
C LYS A 302 -8.48 8.89 28.55
N ALA A 303 -8.07 9.76 29.48
CA ALA A 303 -7.41 11.03 29.14
C ALA A 303 -6.02 10.80 28.54
N GLY A 304 -5.63 11.69 27.62
CA GLY A 304 -4.33 11.62 27.01
C GLY A 304 -4.10 12.64 25.90
N VAL A 305 -2.94 12.49 25.28
CA VAL A 305 -2.49 13.25 24.11
C VAL A 305 -2.39 12.32 22.91
N TYR A 306 -2.56 12.87 21.72
CA TYR A 306 -2.49 12.11 20.48
C TYR A 306 -1.95 12.97 19.34
N GLU A 307 -1.40 12.29 18.33
CA GLU A 307 -1.06 12.90 17.06
C GLU A 307 -1.74 12.14 15.91
N ILE A 308 -2.09 12.87 14.89
CA ILE A 308 -2.62 12.29 13.64
C ILE A 308 -1.56 12.50 12.57
N ARG A 309 -1.20 11.41 11.88
CA ARG A 309 -0.22 11.37 10.79
C ARG A 309 -0.89 11.05 9.48
N SER A 310 -0.41 11.67 8.41
CA SER A 310 -0.78 11.37 7.03
C SER A 310 0.47 11.05 6.21
N PHE A 311 0.31 10.26 5.15
CA PHE A 311 1.42 9.90 4.25
C PHE A 311 1.73 10.97 3.19
N LEU A 312 1.28 12.20 3.38
CA LEU A 312 1.45 13.27 2.40
C LEU A 312 2.89 13.77 2.34
N PRO A 313 3.41 14.01 1.11
CA PRO A 313 4.67 14.68 0.92
C PRO A 313 4.66 16.08 1.57
N GLY A 314 5.66 16.37 2.39
CA GLY A 314 5.90 17.70 2.96
C GLY A 314 5.43 17.94 4.40
N ALA A 315 4.66 17.05 5.01
CA ALA A 315 4.42 17.10 6.45
C ALA A 315 5.63 16.49 7.19
N PRO A 316 6.27 17.18 8.13
CA PRO A 316 7.36 16.61 8.93
C PRO A 316 6.87 15.34 9.64
N GLU A 317 7.52 14.19 9.41
CA GLU A 317 7.11 12.85 9.88
C GLU A 317 5.66 12.45 9.57
N GLY A 318 5.02 13.15 8.65
CA GLY A 318 3.61 12.97 8.37
C GLY A 318 2.68 13.50 9.47
N VAL A 319 3.19 14.16 10.52
CA VAL A 319 2.36 14.74 11.59
C VAL A 319 1.58 15.92 11.04
N ILE A 320 0.26 15.78 11.03
CA ILE A 320 -0.67 16.80 10.53
C ILE A 320 -1.46 17.47 11.64
N TYR A 321 -1.58 16.80 12.80
CA TYR A 321 -2.32 17.33 13.94
C TYR A 321 -1.81 16.77 15.27
N ILE A 322 -1.71 17.62 16.28
CA ILE A 322 -1.44 17.27 17.67
C ILE A 322 -2.62 17.76 18.50
N GLY A 323 -3.10 16.93 19.43
CA GLY A 323 -4.24 17.25 20.28
C GLY A 323 -4.27 16.48 21.58
N SER A 324 -5.16 16.88 22.48
CA SER A 324 -5.43 16.18 23.73
C SER A 324 -6.91 16.04 24.02
N ALA A 325 -7.27 15.14 24.92
CA ALA A 325 -8.63 14.94 25.36
C ALA A 325 -8.70 14.31 26.74
N GLY A 326 -9.76 14.63 27.49
CA GLY A 326 -10.13 13.88 28.70
C GLY A 326 -10.66 12.46 28.41
N ASN A 327 -11.01 12.18 27.15
CA ASN A 327 -11.35 10.85 26.66
C ASN A 327 -10.91 10.73 25.19
N LEU A 328 -9.83 9.99 24.97
CA LEU A 328 -9.21 9.80 23.66
C LEU A 328 -10.19 9.18 22.67
N ARG A 329 -10.89 8.11 23.06
CA ARG A 329 -11.84 7.40 22.18
C ARG A 329 -12.97 8.33 21.69
N LYS A 330 -13.59 9.08 22.59
CA LYS A 330 -14.64 10.05 22.22
C LYS A 330 -14.11 11.13 21.29
N ARG A 331 -12.92 11.66 21.56
CA ARG A 331 -12.32 12.73 20.75
C ARG A 331 -11.95 12.26 19.34
N LEU A 332 -11.36 11.08 19.20
CA LEU A 332 -11.00 10.51 17.91
C LEU A 332 -12.25 10.11 17.10
N THR A 333 -13.29 9.59 17.78
CA THR A 333 -14.60 9.38 17.15
C THR A 333 -15.19 10.70 16.63
N TYR A 334 -15.07 11.78 17.39
CA TYR A 334 -15.49 13.11 16.94
C TYR A 334 -14.76 13.52 15.65
N HIS A 335 -13.44 13.35 15.56
CA HIS A 335 -12.69 13.66 14.33
C HIS A 335 -13.14 12.86 13.11
N LEU A 336 -13.58 11.61 13.29
CA LEU A 336 -14.09 10.77 12.20
C LEU A 336 -15.48 11.21 11.68
N TYR A 337 -16.35 11.75 12.54
CA TYR A 337 -17.76 11.95 12.18
C TYR A 337 -18.25 13.40 12.24
N ALA A 338 -17.54 14.31 12.92
CA ALA A 338 -18.03 15.67 13.10
C ALA A 338 -18.10 16.44 11.78
N THR A 339 -19.29 16.94 11.47
CA THR A 339 -19.55 17.79 10.30
C THR A 339 -19.04 19.23 10.48
N HIS A 340 -18.91 19.69 11.73
CA HIS A 340 -18.55 21.07 12.09
C HIS A 340 -17.11 21.19 12.65
N GLY A 341 -16.23 20.25 12.34
CA GLY A 341 -14.85 20.24 12.80
C GLY A 341 -13.89 21.03 11.90
N ASN A 342 -12.62 20.67 11.98
CA ASN A 342 -11.56 21.17 11.11
C ASN A 342 -11.67 20.51 9.72
N PRO A 343 -12.11 21.20 8.65
CA PRO A 343 -12.35 20.58 7.34
C PRO A 343 -11.06 20.07 6.70
N LEU A 344 -9.92 20.71 6.96
CA LEU A 344 -8.64 20.23 6.45
C LEU A 344 -8.26 18.90 7.11
N LEU A 345 -8.36 18.81 8.43
CA LEU A 345 -8.09 17.57 9.16
C LEU A 345 -9.02 16.44 8.70
N ARG A 346 -10.30 16.74 8.51
CA ARG A 346 -11.26 15.77 8.01
C ARG A 346 -10.87 15.24 6.64
N LYS A 347 -10.55 16.11 5.70
CA LYS A 347 -10.09 15.74 4.36
C LYS A 347 -8.88 14.80 4.45
N ARG A 348 -7.91 15.12 5.30
CA ARG A 348 -6.70 14.30 5.49
C ARG A 348 -7.02 12.92 6.12
N ILE A 349 -7.98 12.85 7.02
CA ILE A 349 -8.44 11.58 7.60
C ILE A 349 -9.12 10.72 6.54
N GLU A 350 -9.95 11.31 5.67
CA GLU A 350 -10.62 10.62 4.56
C GLU A 350 -9.63 10.10 3.50
N GLU A 351 -8.53 10.80 3.27
CA GLU A 351 -7.41 10.38 2.39
C GLU A 351 -6.58 9.24 2.99
N GLY A 352 -6.77 8.94 4.26
CA GLY A 352 -6.05 7.91 5.02
C GLY A 352 -5.09 8.51 6.04
N ALA A 353 -5.34 8.24 7.31
CA ALA A 353 -4.53 8.74 8.41
C ALA A 353 -4.25 7.65 9.45
N ARG A 354 -3.21 7.88 10.23
CA ARG A 354 -2.88 7.08 11.41
C ARG A 354 -2.92 7.94 12.64
N VAL A 355 -3.20 7.32 13.78
CA VAL A 355 -3.17 7.96 15.09
C VAL A 355 -2.16 7.25 15.98
N LEU A 356 -1.42 8.04 16.75
CA LEU A 356 -0.58 7.61 17.85
C LEU A 356 -1.05 8.36 19.09
N TYR A 357 -1.05 7.72 20.23
CA TYR A 357 -1.50 8.34 21.45
C TYR A 357 -0.67 7.91 22.67
N ARG A 358 -0.72 8.72 23.72
CA ARG A 358 -0.21 8.42 25.04
C ARG A 358 -1.29 8.73 26.08
N MET A 359 -1.53 7.79 27.00
CA MET A 359 -2.40 8.04 28.15
C MET A 359 -1.71 8.98 29.15
N VAL A 360 -2.41 10.02 29.58
CA VAL A 360 -1.95 11.00 30.57
C VAL A 360 -3.08 11.21 31.55
N LYS A 361 -2.89 10.82 32.80
CA LYS A 361 -3.95 10.89 33.82
C LYS A 361 -4.29 12.33 34.21
N GLU A 362 -3.27 13.16 34.35
CA GLU A 362 -3.36 14.55 34.79
C GLU A 362 -2.62 15.46 33.80
N ASP A 363 -3.01 16.73 33.75
CA ASP A 363 -2.35 17.76 32.94
C ASP A 363 -2.15 17.46 31.44
N TRP A 364 -3.06 16.67 30.81
CA TRP A 364 -2.95 16.34 29.39
C TRP A 364 -2.88 17.57 28.48
N ARG A 365 -3.51 18.71 28.86
CA ARG A 365 -3.42 19.97 28.13
C ARG A 365 -2.01 20.59 28.21
N LYS A 366 -1.36 20.49 29.35
CA LYS A 366 0.04 20.93 29.51
C LYS A 366 0.94 20.03 28.64
N THR A 367 0.74 18.73 28.74
CA THR A 367 1.48 17.76 27.91
C THR A 367 1.32 18.03 26.42
N GLU A 368 0.10 18.34 25.95
CA GLU A 368 -0.15 18.75 24.56
C GLU A 368 0.67 19.99 24.18
N ARG A 369 0.64 21.05 25.02
CA ARG A 369 1.43 22.27 24.78
C ARG A 369 2.94 21.99 24.72
N ASP A 370 3.43 21.12 25.59
CA ASP A 370 4.85 20.79 25.65
C ASP A 370 5.29 20.01 24.39
N ILE A 371 4.47 19.06 23.95
CA ILE A 371 4.67 18.31 22.71
C ILE A 371 4.58 19.24 21.48
N TYR A 372 3.60 20.13 21.47
CA TYR A 372 3.44 21.10 20.37
C TYR A 372 4.63 22.08 20.30
N ARG A 373 5.13 22.56 21.44
CA ARG A 373 6.34 23.40 21.51
C ARG A 373 7.58 22.63 21.02
N ALA A 374 7.73 21.37 21.43
CA ALA A 374 8.81 20.52 20.94
C ALA A 374 8.72 20.32 19.41
N PHE A 375 7.50 20.17 18.86
CA PHE A 375 7.27 20.10 17.42
C PHE A 375 7.71 21.38 16.71
N LEU A 376 7.29 22.54 17.21
CA LEU A 376 7.69 23.84 16.67
C LEU A 376 9.21 24.06 16.76
N ALA A 377 9.83 23.69 17.89
CA ALA A 377 11.27 23.81 18.06
C ALA A 377 12.06 22.90 17.12
N THR A 378 11.51 21.71 16.81
CA THR A 378 12.13 20.73 15.92
C THR A 378 11.96 21.07 14.45
N TYR A 379 10.76 21.52 14.03
CA TYR A 379 10.41 21.65 12.61
C TYR A 379 10.21 23.10 12.13
N GLY A 380 10.24 24.08 13.02
CA GLY A 380 10.12 25.50 12.70
C GLY A 380 8.75 25.97 12.24
N LYS A 381 7.75 25.05 12.14
CA LYS A 381 6.38 25.36 11.72
C LYS A 381 5.38 24.46 12.44
N PRO A 382 4.11 24.91 12.62
CA PRO A 382 3.08 24.09 13.25
C PRO A 382 2.65 22.91 12.37
N PRO A 383 2.02 21.87 12.94
CA PRO A 383 1.35 20.85 12.16
C PRO A 383 0.26 21.48 11.28
N GLU A 384 0.10 20.98 10.06
CA GLU A 384 -0.74 21.58 8.99
C GLU A 384 -2.20 21.83 9.44
N CYS A 385 -2.75 20.94 10.26
CA CYS A 385 -4.14 21.00 10.70
C CYS A 385 -4.32 21.63 12.08
N ASN A 386 -3.27 22.06 12.79
CA ASN A 386 -3.41 22.85 14.00
C ASN A 386 -3.64 24.31 13.65
N ARG A 387 -4.91 24.78 13.72
CA ARG A 387 -5.28 26.16 13.39
C ARG A 387 -4.93 27.15 14.48
N VAL A 388 -4.86 26.68 15.72
CA VAL A 388 -4.60 27.49 16.92
C VAL A 388 -3.54 26.74 17.73
N SER A 389 -2.62 27.48 18.32
CA SER A 389 -1.67 26.92 19.31
C SER A 389 -2.46 26.44 20.54
N PRO A 390 -2.18 25.24 21.08
CA PRO A 390 -2.86 24.69 22.25
C PRO A 390 -2.57 25.47 23.53
#